data_9331796db4a44f2a66fe003c79ca24ca
#
_entry.id   9331796db4a44f2a66fe003c79ca24ca
#
_cell.length_a   1.000
_cell.length_b   1.000
_cell.length_c   1.000
_cell.angle_alpha   90.00
_cell.angle_beta   90.00
_cell.angle_gamma   90.00
#
_symmetry.space_group_name_H-M   'P 1'
#
loop_
_entity.id
_entity.type
_entity.pdbx_description
1 polymer ?
#
loop_
_entity_poly.entity_id
_entity_poly.type
_entity_poly.pdbx_seq_one_letter_code
_entity_poly.pdbx_strand_id
1 'polypeptide(L)'
;MQIKQNAKKPKYNALQISLWLSGRARRETPVVLPIVGLLILLGVGINAVELFAVPVILGQVEANVALPVLLRTIGLFTAATILVYAGRQYLHLNALFGRVHLRVNISADLHQKFCRTSFPNILDTSFLERSENAQKPTFGNQGAAEAIWKTLIELAIHSLSFVLFLCVLTSVNWLILGIVLASAVISYYAGKHLRRWSYRHREEKAALEHRLSYVGKTARDRKMAKDLRLFGFSAWLTELWDKNLRLLGDFHRRSTRHELLADLADISVTLLKNGLAYWYLIHLALGGGLTASAFVLLFSAVTGLGTWTSAILKDVEDLNRQSAELSVTREFLEEPEVFRFEDGKPLPVIPGHLYRLELRDVSYRYPGSDTDVLSHIDLTVQPGEKLAVVGLNGAGKTTLIRLLCGFLDPTEGSVLLDGEDIRQYNRGDYYKLISAVFQQSSLLAGTVEENVAQTEQGIDSERVLQCLAWAGLSESIDALPEKEKTLLDRKVFEQATELSGGQLQRLYLARALYKNASILVLDEPTAALDAITESAIYQKYNEMTKDCTSIYISHRLASTRFCDRIIFVANGKITEEGTHETLLAKGGAYADLFEVQSKYYREEAAKSET
;
A
#
# COMPACT_ATOMS: atom_id res chain seq x y z
N MET A 1 8.51 23.46 -13.27
CA MET A 1 9.71 22.76 -12.83
C MET A 1 9.66 21.34 -13.38
N GLN A 2 10.42 21.02 -14.42
CA GLN A 2 10.44 19.70 -15.05
C GLN A 2 11.33 18.79 -14.20
N ILE A 3 10.71 17.98 -13.37
CA ILE A 3 11.40 16.88 -12.70
C ILE A 3 11.62 15.80 -13.76
N LYS A 4 12.79 15.79 -14.40
CA LYS A 4 13.31 14.63 -15.12
C LYS A 4 13.66 13.56 -14.08
N GLN A 5 12.68 12.86 -13.54
CA GLN A 5 12.94 11.57 -12.92
C GLN A 5 13.26 10.60 -14.06
N ASN A 6 14.55 10.27 -14.19
CA ASN A 6 14.99 9.15 -15.03
C ASN A 6 14.23 7.91 -14.55
N ALA A 7 13.27 7.42 -15.34
CA ALA A 7 12.54 6.21 -15.04
C ALA A 7 13.54 5.08 -14.81
N LYS A 8 13.80 4.74 -13.55
CA LYS A 8 14.64 3.59 -13.19
C LYS A 8 14.04 2.36 -13.87
N LYS A 9 14.89 1.59 -14.57
CA LYS A 9 14.48 0.28 -15.08
C LYS A 9 13.96 -0.56 -13.91
N PRO A 10 12.88 -1.37 -14.09
CA PRO A 10 12.43 -2.28 -13.05
C PRO A 10 13.60 -3.12 -12.54
N LYS A 11 13.74 -3.27 -11.25
CA LYS A 11 14.80 -4.07 -10.62
C LYS A 11 14.68 -5.55 -10.99
N TYR A 12 13.43 -6.02 -11.13
CA TYR A 12 13.13 -7.41 -11.43
C TYR A 12 12.55 -7.55 -12.84
N ASN A 13 13.09 -8.52 -13.60
CA ASN A 13 12.60 -8.87 -14.93
C ASN A 13 11.40 -9.84 -14.85
N ALA A 14 10.75 -10.10 -16.00
CA ALA A 14 9.57 -10.95 -16.08
C ALA A 14 9.80 -12.36 -15.54
N LEU A 15 10.97 -12.96 -15.80
CA LEU A 15 11.30 -14.29 -15.28
C LEU A 15 11.43 -14.29 -13.74
N GLN A 16 12.10 -13.29 -13.19
CA GLN A 16 12.29 -13.17 -11.73
C GLN A 16 10.96 -12.95 -10.99
N ILE A 17 10.04 -12.16 -11.58
CA ILE A 17 8.70 -11.97 -11.02
C ILE A 17 7.88 -13.25 -11.12
N SER A 18 7.91 -13.94 -12.27
CA SER A 18 7.18 -15.21 -12.44
C SER A 18 7.68 -16.29 -11.48
N LEU A 19 9.00 -16.38 -11.26
CA LEU A 19 9.59 -17.30 -10.29
C LEU A 19 9.22 -16.92 -8.84
N TRP A 20 9.23 -15.64 -8.51
CA TRP A 20 8.81 -15.15 -7.20
C TRP A 20 7.35 -15.51 -6.90
N LEU A 21 6.43 -15.26 -7.86
CA LEU A 21 5.01 -15.63 -7.71
C LEU A 21 4.82 -17.14 -7.63
N SER A 22 5.53 -17.92 -8.47
CA SER A 22 5.47 -19.38 -8.42
C SER A 22 5.99 -19.94 -7.10
N GLY A 23 7.04 -19.33 -6.54
CA GLY A 23 7.58 -19.68 -5.22
C GLY A 23 6.59 -19.38 -4.09
N ARG A 24 5.86 -18.26 -4.18
CA ARG A 24 4.76 -17.94 -3.26
C ARG A 24 3.59 -18.91 -3.42
N ALA A 25 3.15 -19.16 -4.65
CA ALA A 25 2.07 -20.10 -4.93
C ALA A 25 2.38 -21.50 -4.37
N ARG A 26 3.62 -21.96 -4.48
CA ARG A 26 4.03 -23.27 -3.92
C ARG A 26 3.92 -23.33 -2.40
N ARG A 27 4.16 -22.21 -1.69
CA ARG A 27 4.11 -22.15 -0.23
C ARG A 27 2.71 -21.88 0.30
N GLU A 28 1.97 -20.96 -0.32
CA GLU A 28 0.69 -20.44 0.18
C GLU A 28 -0.51 -21.21 -0.39
N THR A 29 -0.45 -21.60 -1.67
CA THR A 29 -1.54 -22.26 -2.41
C THR A 29 -1.02 -23.34 -3.35
N PRO A 30 -0.45 -24.46 -2.85
CA PRO A 30 0.25 -25.46 -3.67
C PRO A 30 -0.61 -26.07 -4.77
N VAL A 31 -1.94 -26.07 -4.63
CA VAL A 31 -2.90 -26.62 -5.60
C VAL A 31 -2.98 -25.79 -6.89
N VAL A 32 -2.60 -24.51 -6.87
CA VAL A 32 -2.67 -23.62 -8.04
C VAL A 32 -1.75 -24.10 -9.19
N LEU A 33 -0.53 -24.49 -8.86
CA LEU A 33 0.45 -24.87 -9.89
C LEU A 33 0.05 -26.12 -10.72
N PRO A 34 -0.40 -27.24 -10.11
CA PRO A 34 -0.89 -28.37 -10.91
C PRO A 34 -2.15 -28.03 -11.71
N ILE A 35 -3.06 -27.20 -11.17
CA ILE A 35 -4.23 -26.75 -11.94
C ILE A 35 -3.78 -25.91 -13.14
N VAL A 36 -2.82 -25.01 -12.99
CA VAL A 36 -2.25 -24.22 -14.10
C VAL A 36 -1.63 -25.15 -15.16
N GLY A 37 -0.85 -26.16 -14.75
CA GLY A 37 -0.28 -27.13 -15.66
C GLY A 37 -1.36 -27.89 -16.47
N LEU A 38 -2.43 -28.32 -15.80
CA LEU A 38 -3.54 -29.02 -16.44
C LEU A 38 -4.34 -28.10 -17.38
N LEU A 39 -4.54 -26.83 -17.00
CA LEU A 39 -5.15 -25.82 -17.86
C LEU A 39 -4.36 -25.59 -19.15
N ILE A 40 -3.03 -25.59 -19.08
CA ILE A 40 -2.15 -25.49 -20.26
C ILE A 40 -2.32 -26.71 -21.14
N LEU A 41 -2.28 -27.92 -20.58
CA LEU A 41 -2.44 -29.16 -21.33
C LEU A 41 -3.80 -29.23 -22.03
N LEU A 42 -4.88 -28.90 -21.33
CA LEU A 42 -6.22 -28.86 -21.91
C LEU A 42 -6.35 -27.77 -23.00
N GLY A 43 -5.72 -26.60 -22.78
CA GLY A 43 -5.69 -25.55 -23.79
C GLY A 43 -5.02 -25.95 -25.08
N VAL A 44 -3.86 -26.60 -24.99
CA VAL A 44 -3.17 -27.18 -26.16
C VAL A 44 -3.99 -28.31 -26.78
N GLY A 45 -4.65 -29.14 -25.96
CA GLY A 45 -5.54 -30.22 -26.41
C GLY A 45 -6.72 -29.70 -27.24
N ILE A 46 -7.34 -28.57 -26.85
CA ILE A 46 -8.39 -27.91 -27.65
C ILE A 46 -7.85 -27.58 -29.05
N ASN A 47 -6.72 -26.88 -29.10
CA ASN A 47 -6.11 -26.44 -30.36
C ASN A 47 -5.70 -27.63 -31.26
N ALA A 48 -5.27 -28.73 -30.63
CA ALA A 48 -4.97 -29.98 -31.38
C ALA A 48 -6.23 -30.62 -31.94
N VAL A 49 -7.31 -30.74 -31.16
CA VAL A 49 -8.58 -31.28 -31.62
C VAL A 49 -9.13 -30.45 -32.80
N GLU A 50 -9.13 -29.13 -32.68
CA GLU A 50 -9.58 -28.20 -33.71
C GLU A 50 -8.73 -28.33 -35.00
N LEU A 51 -7.42 -28.50 -34.89
CA LEU A 51 -6.52 -28.67 -36.03
C LEU A 51 -6.79 -29.97 -36.81
N PHE A 52 -6.99 -31.10 -36.12
CA PHE A 52 -7.06 -32.43 -36.74
C PHE A 52 -8.48 -32.90 -37.04
N ALA A 53 -9.54 -32.37 -36.39
CA ALA A 53 -10.90 -32.88 -36.56
C ALA A 53 -11.39 -32.84 -38.02
N VAL A 54 -11.33 -31.67 -38.65
CA VAL A 54 -11.83 -31.50 -40.03
C VAL A 54 -11.00 -32.27 -41.03
N PRO A 55 -9.65 -32.20 -41.02
CA PRO A 55 -8.83 -32.98 -41.98
C PRO A 55 -9.02 -34.50 -41.86
N VAL A 56 -9.11 -35.05 -40.66
CA VAL A 56 -9.32 -36.50 -40.46
C VAL A 56 -10.68 -36.94 -40.96
N ILE A 57 -11.75 -36.17 -40.66
CA ILE A 57 -13.10 -36.47 -41.17
C ILE A 57 -13.13 -36.40 -42.69
N LEU A 58 -12.54 -35.37 -43.30
CA LEU A 58 -12.49 -35.21 -44.75
C LEU A 58 -11.67 -36.31 -45.41
N GLY A 59 -10.54 -36.74 -44.84
CA GLY A 59 -9.75 -37.86 -45.33
C GLY A 59 -10.51 -39.20 -45.33
N GLN A 60 -11.39 -39.44 -44.35
CA GLN A 60 -12.28 -40.61 -44.35
C GLN A 60 -13.35 -40.55 -45.44
N VAL A 61 -13.86 -39.34 -45.72
CA VAL A 61 -14.81 -39.15 -46.86
C VAL A 61 -14.11 -39.39 -48.18
N GLU A 62 -12.90 -38.87 -48.38
CA GLU A 62 -12.08 -39.12 -49.59
C GLU A 62 -11.79 -40.60 -49.79
N ALA A 63 -11.52 -41.32 -48.69
CA ALA A 63 -11.26 -42.77 -48.73
C ALA A 63 -12.54 -43.64 -48.90
N ASN A 64 -13.72 -43.02 -49.01
CA ASN A 64 -15.01 -43.71 -49.09
C ASN A 64 -15.27 -44.73 -48.00
N VAL A 65 -14.89 -44.37 -46.75
CA VAL A 65 -15.07 -45.21 -45.56
C VAL A 65 -16.56 -45.40 -45.26
N ALA A 66 -16.94 -46.57 -44.74
CA ALA A 66 -18.33 -46.88 -44.38
C ALA A 66 -18.94 -45.87 -43.40
N LEU A 67 -20.19 -45.46 -43.63
CA LEU A 67 -20.92 -44.46 -42.86
C LEU A 67 -20.85 -44.67 -41.31
N PRO A 68 -20.96 -45.89 -40.76
CA PRO A 68 -20.85 -46.12 -39.32
C PRO A 68 -19.47 -45.73 -38.73
N VAL A 69 -18.39 -45.92 -39.50
CA VAL A 69 -17.02 -45.54 -39.08
C VAL A 69 -16.87 -44.02 -39.08
N LEU A 70 -17.37 -43.36 -40.10
CA LEU A 70 -17.39 -41.89 -40.20
C LEU A 70 -18.16 -41.27 -39.03
N LEU A 71 -19.39 -41.77 -38.76
CA LEU A 71 -20.20 -41.29 -37.64
C LEU A 71 -19.52 -41.53 -36.29
N ARG A 72 -18.83 -42.66 -36.11
CA ARG A 72 -18.03 -42.93 -34.91
C ARG A 72 -16.89 -41.93 -34.74
N THR A 73 -16.18 -41.61 -35.82
CA THR A 73 -15.08 -40.61 -35.76
C THR A 73 -15.59 -39.22 -35.40
N ILE A 74 -16.70 -38.78 -36.03
CA ILE A 74 -17.36 -37.51 -35.69
C ILE A 74 -17.77 -37.50 -34.22
N GLY A 75 -18.41 -38.59 -33.75
CA GLY A 75 -18.82 -38.73 -32.35
C GLY A 75 -17.64 -38.64 -31.37
N LEU A 76 -16.50 -39.27 -31.69
CA LEU A 76 -15.30 -39.22 -30.89
C LEU A 76 -14.70 -37.79 -30.79
N PHE A 77 -14.57 -37.07 -31.94
CA PHE A 77 -14.10 -35.69 -31.93
C PHE A 77 -15.05 -34.76 -31.17
N THR A 78 -16.35 -34.91 -31.33
CA THR A 78 -17.37 -34.14 -30.61
C THR A 78 -17.27 -34.39 -29.09
N ALA A 79 -17.20 -35.66 -28.70
CA ALA A 79 -17.06 -36.03 -27.28
C ALA A 79 -15.74 -35.49 -26.67
N ALA A 80 -14.63 -35.61 -27.42
CA ALA A 80 -13.33 -35.07 -27.00
C ALA A 80 -13.40 -33.54 -26.81
N THR A 81 -14.00 -32.82 -27.76
CA THR A 81 -14.19 -31.36 -27.69
C THR A 81 -14.98 -31.00 -26.44
N ILE A 82 -16.14 -31.61 -26.21
CA ILE A 82 -16.99 -31.33 -25.04
C ILE A 82 -16.20 -31.58 -23.74
N LEU A 83 -15.52 -32.73 -23.64
CA LEU A 83 -14.77 -33.10 -22.43
C LEU A 83 -13.64 -32.13 -22.12
N VAL A 84 -12.86 -31.75 -23.15
CA VAL A 84 -11.72 -30.86 -22.98
C VAL A 84 -12.17 -29.43 -22.65
N TYR A 85 -13.22 -28.91 -23.31
CA TYR A 85 -13.79 -27.59 -23.00
C TYR A 85 -14.41 -27.57 -21.61
N ALA A 86 -15.22 -28.56 -21.24
CA ALA A 86 -15.83 -28.65 -19.92
C ALA A 86 -14.76 -28.75 -18.80
N GLY A 87 -13.76 -29.62 -19.01
CA GLY A 87 -12.62 -29.75 -18.09
C GLY A 87 -11.85 -28.45 -17.93
N ARG A 88 -11.54 -27.76 -19.03
CA ARG A 88 -10.86 -26.46 -19.01
C ARG A 88 -11.68 -25.42 -18.25
N GLN A 89 -12.98 -25.34 -18.50
CA GLN A 89 -13.85 -24.36 -17.81
C GLN A 89 -13.96 -24.65 -16.32
N TYR A 90 -14.11 -25.91 -15.94
CA TYR A 90 -14.12 -26.33 -14.53
C TYR A 90 -12.82 -25.96 -13.81
N LEU A 91 -11.67 -26.27 -14.41
CA LEU A 91 -10.38 -25.92 -13.81
C LEU A 91 -10.11 -24.42 -13.78
N HIS A 92 -10.56 -23.68 -14.80
CA HIS A 92 -10.42 -22.22 -14.83
C HIS A 92 -11.12 -21.55 -13.65
N LEU A 93 -12.34 -22.01 -13.32
CA LEU A 93 -13.07 -21.51 -12.14
C LEU A 93 -12.37 -21.86 -10.84
N ASN A 94 -11.87 -23.09 -10.69
CA ASN A 94 -11.17 -23.51 -9.46
C ASN A 94 -9.80 -22.82 -9.29
N ALA A 95 -9.09 -22.53 -10.39
CA ALA A 95 -7.84 -21.77 -10.34
C ALA A 95 -8.04 -20.33 -9.88
N LEU A 96 -9.22 -19.75 -10.09
CA LEU A 96 -9.51 -18.36 -9.72
C LEU A 96 -9.33 -18.13 -8.22
N PHE A 97 -9.88 -19.00 -7.37
CA PHE A 97 -9.80 -18.85 -5.92
C PHE A 97 -8.35 -18.80 -5.41
N GLY A 98 -7.49 -19.70 -5.91
CA GLY A 98 -6.09 -19.72 -5.51
C GLY A 98 -5.31 -18.47 -5.97
N ARG A 99 -5.60 -17.97 -7.16
CA ARG A 99 -4.98 -16.73 -7.70
C ARG A 99 -5.41 -15.49 -6.92
N VAL A 100 -6.71 -15.41 -6.58
CA VAL A 100 -7.25 -14.33 -5.74
C VAL A 100 -6.62 -14.38 -4.35
N HIS A 101 -6.49 -15.56 -3.75
CA HIS A 101 -5.85 -15.73 -2.44
C HIS A 101 -4.41 -15.22 -2.44
N LEU A 102 -3.60 -15.56 -3.45
CA LEU A 102 -2.23 -15.04 -3.60
C LEU A 102 -2.19 -13.50 -3.69
N ARG A 103 -3.10 -12.91 -4.47
CA ARG A 103 -3.21 -11.46 -4.57
C ARG A 103 -3.56 -10.82 -3.22
N VAL A 104 -4.51 -11.40 -2.50
CA VAL A 104 -4.93 -10.92 -1.18
C VAL A 104 -3.78 -11.02 -0.18
N ASN A 105 -3.01 -12.11 -0.19
CA ASN A 105 -1.85 -12.25 0.68
C ASN A 105 -0.76 -11.21 0.37
N ILE A 106 -0.49 -10.92 -0.90
CA ILE A 106 0.44 -9.83 -1.28
C ILE A 106 -0.07 -8.48 -0.77
N SER A 107 -1.38 -8.22 -0.88
CA SER A 107 -2.00 -6.99 -0.35
C SER A 107 -1.91 -6.93 1.18
N ALA A 108 -2.09 -8.05 1.88
CA ALA A 108 -1.94 -8.15 3.33
C ALA A 108 -0.50 -7.88 3.78
N ASP A 109 0.50 -8.43 3.08
CA ASP A 109 1.92 -8.16 3.37
C ASP A 109 2.27 -6.68 3.20
N LEU A 110 1.75 -6.04 2.14
CA LEU A 110 1.92 -4.60 1.91
C LEU A 110 1.29 -3.78 3.05
N HIS A 111 0.08 -4.16 3.46
CA HIS A 111 -0.61 -3.50 4.57
C HIS A 111 0.17 -3.69 5.89
N GLN A 112 0.61 -4.92 6.18
CA GLN A 112 1.39 -5.21 7.38
C GLN A 112 2.72 -4.44 7.40
N LYS A 113 3.42 -4.37 6.25
CA LYS A 113 4.64 -3.57 6.13
C LYS A 113 4.35 -2.09 6.40
N PHE A 114 3.29 -1.53 5.81
CA PHE A 114 2.92 -0.13 6.03
C PHE A 114 2.57 0.15 7.50
N CYS A 115 1.86 -0.76 8.18
CA CYS A 115 1.52 -0.62 9.59
C CYS A 115 2.73 -0.74 10.53
N ARG A 116 3.79 -1.45 10.12
CA ARG A 116 4.97 -1.71 10.95
C ARG A 116 6.20 -0.92 10.54
N THR A 117 6.10 -0.08 9.51
CA THR A 117 7.25 0.67 9.01
C THR A 117 7.77 1.68 10.03
N SER A 118 9.03 2.03 9.90
CA SER A 118 9.70 3.06 10.72
C SER A 118 9.00 4.41 10.59
N PHE A 119 8.80 5.12 11.69
CA PHE A 119 8.08 6.40 11.69
C PHE A 119 8.64 7.45 10.72
N PRO A 120 9.98 7.59 10.52
CA PRO A 120 10.53 8.50 9.52
C PRO A 120 10.01 8.24 8.09
N ASN A 121 9.71 6.97 7.74
CA ASN A 121 9.15 6.62 6.44
C ASN A 121 7.75 7.23 6.24
N ILE A 122 6.94 7.32 7.29
CA ILE A 122 5.61 7.95 7.23
C ILE A 122 5.69 9.45 7.00
N LEU A 123 6.78 10.09 7.43
CA LEU A 123 7.05 11.51 7.20
C LEU A 123 7.61 11.78 5.78
N ASP A 124 8.14 10.77 5.10
CA ASP A 124 8.68 10.87 3.75
C ASP A 124 7.57 10.72 2.71
N THR A 125 7.24 11.82 2.03
CA THR A 125 6.24 11.83 0.95
C THR A 125 6.60 10.87 -0.19
N SER A 126 7.90 10.64 -0.44
CA SER A 126 8.36 9.70 -1.46
C SER A 126 8.08 8.25 -1.09
N PHE A 127 8.19 7.90 0.19
CA PHE A 127 7.81 6.58 0.70
C PHE A 127 6.30 6.34 0.58
N LEU A 128 5.49 7.34 0.94
CA LEU A 128 4.03 7.25 0.81
C LEU A 128 3.61 7.04 -0.65
N GLU A 129 4.25 7.77 -1.58
CA GLU A 129 4.01 7.60 -3.02
C GLU A 129 4.44 6.19 -3.51
N ARG A 130 5.60 5.68 -3.07
CA ARG A 130 6.05 4.31 -3.37
C ARG A 130 5.08 3.26 -2.83
N SER A 131 4.58 3.43 -1.60
CA SER A 131 3.59 2.56 -0.99
C SER A 131 2.27 2.52 -1.80
N GLU A 132 1.74 3.69 -2.20
CA GLU A 132 0.54 3.79 -3.03
C GLU A 132 0.75 3.10 -4.40
N ASN A 133 1.91 3.31 -5.02
CA ASN A 133 2.24 2.66 -6.29
C ASN A 133 2.43 1.14 -6.16
N ALA A 134 2.99 0.67 -5.05
CA ALA A 134 3.17 -0.76 -4.78
C ALA A 134 1.84 -1.50 -4.55
N GLN A 135 0.81 -0.81 -4.08
CA GLN A 135 -0.52 -1.39 -3.87
C GLN A 135 -1.34 -1.51 -5.16
N LYS A 136 -1.15 -0.62 -6.15
CA LYS A 136 -1.94 -0.60 -7.40
C LYS A 136 -2.03 -1.96 -8.10
N PRO A 137 -0.94 -2.76 -8.25
CA PRO A 137 -0.99 -4.06 -8.90
C PRO A 137 -1.86 -5.10 -8.18
N THR A 138 -2.20 -4.88 -6.91
CA THR A 138 -3.02 -5.80 -6.11
C THR A 138 -4.51 -5.42 -6.09
N PHE A 139 -4.89 -4.27 -6.67
CA PHE A 139 -6.29 -3.83 -6.69
C PHE A 139 -7.11 -4.54 -7.77
N GLY A 140 -8.15 -5.26 -7.34
CA GLY A 140 -9.16 -5.88 -8.20
C GLY A 140 -8.62 -7.02 -9.06
N ASN A 141 -9.53 -7.71 -9.72
CA ASN A 141 -9.24 -8.92 -10.51
C ASN A 141 -8.50 -8.64 -11.83
N GLN A 142 -8.36 -7.36 -12.22
CA GLN A 142 -7.58 -6.94 -13.40
C GLN A 142 -6.19 -6.41 -13.01
N GLY A 143 -5.88 -6.35 -11.70
CA GLY A 143 -4.56 -5.96 -11.22
C GLY A 143 -3.48 -6.93 -11.69
N ALA A 144 -2.26 -6.43 -11.87
CA ALA A 144 -1.15 -7.23 -12.40
C ALA A 144 -0.87 -8.50 -11.58
N ALA A 145 -1.13 -8.50 -10.26
CA ALA A 145 -0.92 -9.65 -9.38
C ALA A 145 -1.80 -10.87 -9.74
N GLU A 146 -2.98 -10.64 -10.35
CA GLU A 146 -3.85 -11.71 -10.81
C GLU A 146 -3.75 -11.91 -12.33
N ALA A 147 -3.71 -10.81 -13.09
CA ALA A 147 -3.68 -10.86 -14.55
C ALA A 147 -2.46 -11.62 -15.10
N ILE A 148 -1.31 -11.55 -14.42
CA ILE A 148 -0.08 -12.23 -14.84
C ILE A 148 -0.24 -13.74 -14.92
N TRP A 149 -1.06 -14.35 -14.08
CA TRP A 149 -1.33 -15.79 -14.12
C TRP A 149 -2.06 -16.19 -15.41
N LYS A 150 -3.04 -15.38 -15.84
CA LYS A 150 -3.73 -15.58 -17.09
C LYS A 150 -2.74 -15.47 -18.26
N THR A 151 -1.92 -14.42 -18.26
CA THR A 151 -0.91 -14.19 -19.30
C THR A 151 0.12 -15.32 -19.38
N LEU A 152 0.59 -15.87 -18.24
CA LEU A 152 1.51 -17.00 -18.21
C LEU A 152 0.87 -18.28 -18.78
N ILE A 153 -0.39 -18.55 -18.44
CA ILE A 153 -1.14 -19.70 -18.99
C ILE A 153 -1.32 -19.55 -20.50
N GLU A 154 -1.78 -18.39 -20.96
CA GLU A 154 -2.01 -18.12 -22.39
C GLU A 154 -0.70 -18.15 -23.17
N LEU A 155 0.36 -17.55 -22.68
CA LEU A 155 1.69 -17.62 -23.31
C LEU A 155 2.19 -19.07 -23.47
N ALA A 156 2.00 -19.90 -22.45
CA ALA A 156 2.37 -21.30 -22.52
C ALA A 156 1.51 -22.08 -23.54
N ILE A 157 0.19 -21.87 -23.54
CA ILE A 157 -0.73 -22.48 -24.51
C ILE A 157 -0.37 -22.07 -25.94
N HIS A 158 -0.21 -20.76 -26.18
CA HIS A 158 0.11 -20.24 -27.52
C HIS A 158 1.48 -20.72 -28.00
N SER A 159 2.49 -20.76 -27.12
CA SER A 159 3.82 -21.26 -27.48
C SER A 159 3.83 -22.75 -27.80
N LEU A 160 3.16 -23.59 -27.00
CA LEU A 160 3.07 -25.01 -27.26
C LEU A 160 2.22 -25.31 -28.48
N SER A 161 1.11 -24.58 -28.71
CA SER A 161 0.29 -24.69 -29.91
C SER A 161 1.07 -24.25 -31.16
N PHE A 162 1.86 -23.19 -31.08
CA PHE A 162 2.74 -22.76 -32.16
C PHE A 162 3.71 -23.89 -32.56
N VAL A 163 4.35 -24.55 -31.59
CA VAL A 163 5.26 -25.69 -31.85
C VAL A 163 4.50 -26.84 -32.48
N LEU A 164 3.29 -27.18 -32.00
CA LEU A 164 2.46 -28.24 -32.59
C LEU A 164 2.13 -27.95 -34.06
N PHE A 165 1.68 -26.73 -34.36
CA PHE A 165 1.33 -26.33 -35.74
C PHE A 165 2.56 -26.25 -36.63
N LEU A 166 3.72 -25.85 -36.08
CA LEU A 166 5.00 -25.84 -36.77
C LEU A 166 5.43 -27.26 -37.17
N CYS A 167 5.29 -28.25 -36.28
CA CYS A 167 5.62 -29.66 -36.57
C CYS A 167 4.76 -30.20 -37.73
N VAL A 168 3.46 -29.83 -37.77
CA VAL A 168 2.59 -30.22 -38.90
C VAL A 168 3.06 -29.61 -40.21
N LEU A 169 3.48 -28.34 -40.20
CA LEU A 169 3.90 -27.64 -41.39
C LEU A 169 5.27 -28.12 -41.91
N THR A 170 6.22 -28.44 -41.05
CA THR A 170 7.56 -28.94 -41.43
C THR A 170 7.52 -30.29 -42.16
N SER A 171 6.48 -31.08 -41.94
CA SER A 171 6.32 -32.36 -42.61
C SER A 171 5.99 -32.23 -44.11
N VAL A 172 5.66 -31.04 -44.63
CA VAL A 172 5.14 -30.84 -45.98
C VAL A 172 5.97 -29.89 -46.85
N ASN A 173 6.35 -28.68 -46.38
CA ASN A 173 7.07 -27.76 -47.28
C ASN A 173 7.84 -26.65 -46.51
N TRP A 174 9.16 -26.53 -46.79
CA TRP A 174 10.04 -25.54 -46.22
C TRP A 174 9.76 -24.10 -46.67
N LEU A 175 9.17 -23.90 -47.85
CA LEU A 175 8.89 -22.59 -48.41
C LEU A 175 7.77 -21.90 -47.61
N ILE A 176 6.70 -22.62 -47.27
CA ILE A 176 5.61 -22.07 -46.43
C ILE A 176 6.13 -21.71 -45.05
N LEU A 177 6.97 -22.55 -44.49
CA LEU A 177 7.64 -22.26 -43.20
C LEU A 177 8.43 -20.95 -43.26
N GLY A 178 9.22 -20.75 -44.33
CA GLY A 178 9.99 -19.51 -44.53
C GLY A 178 9.09 -18.27 -44.59
N ILE A 179 7.97 -18.32 -45.31
CA ILE A 179 6.98 -17.23 -45.41
C ILE A 179 6.40 -16.89 -44.02
N VAL A 180 6.00 -17.92 -43.25
CA VAL A 180 5.41 -17.74 -41.93
C VAL A 180 6.43 -17.13 -40.96
N LEU A 181 7.67 -17.64 -40.90
CA LEU A 181 8.71 -17.11 -40.02
C LEU A 181 9.12 -15.69 -40.42
N ALA A 182 9.28 -15.39 -41.71
CA ALA A 182 9.59 -14.04 -42.19
C ALA A 182 8.47 -13.04 -41.78
N SER A 183 7.21 -13.44 -41.97
CA SER A 183 6.08 -12.59 -41.54
C SER A 183 6.05 -12.33 -40.05
N ALA A 184 6.39 -13.34 -39.23
CA ALA A 184 6.47 -13.20 -37.77
C ALA A 184 7.53 -12.15 -37.36
N VAL A 185 8.71 -12.18 -38.00
CA VAL A 185 9.78 -11.20 -37.77
C VAL A 185 9.34 -9.80 -38.18
N ILE A 186 8.70 -9.66 -39.35
CA ILE A 186 8.21 -8.35 -39.84
C ILE A 186 7.14 -7.79 -38.90
N SER A 187 6.12 -8.58 -38.50
CA SER A 187 5.09 -8.18 -37.54
C SER A 187 5.70 -7.73 -36.20
N TYR A 188 6.71 -8.46 -35.68
CA TYR A 188 7.40 -8.08 -34.46
C TYR A 188 8.03 -6.69 -34.57
N TYR A 189 8.81 -6.43 -35.61
CA TYR A 189 9.49 -5.15 -35.78
C TYR A 189 8.53 -4.00 -36.08
N ALA A 190 7.50 -4.22 -36.90
CA ALA A 190 6.47 -3.23 -37.21
C ALA A 190 5.68 -2.83 -35.96
N GLY A 191 5.22 -3.80 -35.17
CA GLY A 191 4.46 -3.57 -33.95
C GLY A 191 5.28 -2.95 -32.82
N LYS A 192 6.53 -3.38 -32.66
CA LYS A 192 7.42 -2.95 -31.57
C LYS A 192 7.62 -1.44 -31.48
N HIS A 193 7.75 -0.74 -32.60
CA HIS A 193 7.99 0.70 -32.60
C HIS A 193 6.74 1.50 -32.22
N LEU A 194 5.58 1.09 -32.71
CA LEU A 194 4.31 1.77 -32.50
C LEU A 194 3.75 1.53 -31.09
N ARG A 195 3.78 0.29 -30.59
CA ARG A 195 3.28 -0.08 -29.26
C ARG A 195 4.12 0.51 -28.11
N ARG A 196 5.41 0.77 -28.33
CA ARG A 196 6.29 1.41 -27.34
C ARG A 196 5.93 2.86 -27.03
N TRP A 197 5.06 3.50 -27.79
CA TRP A 197 4.68 4.88 -27.54
C TRP A 197 4.03 5.05 -26.17
N SER A 198 3.06 4.24 -25.82
CA SER A 198 2.36 4.26 -24.52
C SER A 198 3.34 4.04 -23.35
N TYR A 199 4.28 3.12 -23.49
CA TYR A 199 5.31 2.87 -22.49
C TYR A 199 6.27 4.04 -22.30
N ARG A 200 6.65 4.73 -23.37
CA ARG A 200 7.52 5.91 -23.30
C ARG A 200 6.86 7.08 -22.59
N HIS A 201 5.54 7.21 -22.68
CA HIS A 201 4.76 8.30 -22.09
C HIS A 201 4.03 7.90 -20.81
N ARG A 202 4.42 6.79 -20.19
CA ARG A 202 3.77 6.28 -18.95
C ARG A 202 3.81 7.27 -17.79
N GLU A 203 4.85 8.11 -17.70
CA GLU A 203 4.99 9.13 -16.65
C GLU A 203 3.97 10.26 -16.85
N GLU A 204 3.73 10.68 -18.11
CA GLU A 204 2.68 11.65 -18.44
C GLU A 204 1.30 11.13 -17.99
N LYS A 205 1.01 9.85 -18.29
CA LYS A 205 -0.22 9.19 -17.86
C LYS A 205 -0.35 9.14 -16.34
N ALA A 206 0.70 8.68 -15.66
CA ALA A 206 0.71 8.56 -14.21
C ALA A 206 0.50 9.93 -13.51
N ALA A 207 1.13 10.99 -14.02
CA ALA A 207 0.95 12.34 -13.49
C ALA A 207 -0.50 12.86 -13.66
N LEU A 208 -1.15 12.55 -14.79
CA LEU A 208 -2.55 12.93 -15.01
C LEU A 208 -3.50 12.14 -14.12
N GLU A 209 -3.30 10.83 -13.97
CA GLU A 209 -4.07 9.97 -13.09
C GLU A 209 -3.92 10.39 -11.61
N HIS A 210 -2.70 10.73 -11.18
CA HIS A 210 -2.44 11.23 -9.84
C HIS A 210 -3.20 12.53 -9.54
N ARG A 211 -3.20 13.49 -10.49
CA ARG A 211 -3.95 14.75 -10.34
C ARG A 211 -5.45 14.51 -10.24
N LEU A 212 -6.01 13.63 -11.06
CA LEU A 212 -7.43 13.26 -10.97
C LEU A 212 -7.76 12.59 -9.63
N SER A 213 -6.92 11.64 -9.21
CA SER A 213 -7.07 10.98 -7.92
C SER A 213 -7.04 11.97 -6.75
N TYR A 214 -6.11 12.94 -6.78
CA TYR A 214 -6.04 14.00 -5.77
C TYR A 214 -7.32 14.84 -5.71
N VAL A 215 -7.81 15.34 -6.85
CA VAL A 215 -9.06 16.12 -6.90
C VAL A 215 -10.24 15.31 -6.39
N GLY A 216 -10.33 14.02 -6.78
CA GLY A 216 -11.39 13.12 -6.34
C GLY A 216 -11.33 12.79 -4.83
N LYS A 217 -10.14 12.59 -4.29
CA LYS A 217 -9.94 12.38 -2.84
C LYS A 217 -10.32 13.65 -2.06
N THR A 218 -9.86 14.82 -2.50
CA THR A 218 -10.15 16.12 -1.87
C THR A 218 -11.65 16.43 -1.85
N ALA A 219 -12.35 16.17 -2.95
CA ALA A 219 -13.81 16.39 -3.03
C ALA A 219 -14.61 15.51 -2.05
N ARG A 220 -14.08 14.35 -1.67
CA ARG A 220 -14.71 13.39 -0.74
C ARG A 220 -14.24 13.57 0.71
N ASP A 221 -13.22 14.39 0.96
CA ASP A 221 -12.70 14.60 2.31
C ASP A 221 -13.73 15.38 3.14
N ARG A 222 -14.18 14.77 4.24
CA ARG A 222 -15.13 15.35 5.19
C ARG A 222 -14.62 16.67 5.81
N LYS A 223 -13.29 16.82 5.95
CA LYS A 223 -12.67 18.05 6.46
C LYS A 223 -12.88 19.23 5.50
N MET A 224 -12.83 18.95 4.19
CA MET A 224 -13.05 19.96 3.13
C MET A 224 -14.53 20.32 2.92
N ALA A 225 -15.46 19.57 3.51
CA ALA A 225 -16.90 19.75 3.24
C ALA A 225 -17.42 21.14 3.63
N LYS A 226 -16.88 21.78 4.68
CA LYS A 226 -17.22 23.13 5.12
C LYS A 226 -16.66 24.17 4.14
N ASP A 227 -15.40 24.04 3.78
CA ASP A 227 -14.68 24.97 2.90
C ASP A 227 -15.24 24.94 1.49
N LEU A 228 -15.59 23.75 0.98
CA LEU A 228 -16.27 23.59 -0.31
C LEU A 228 -17.58 24.40 -0.38
N ARG A 229 -18.33 24.48 0.72
CA ARG A 229 -19.61 25.19 0.78
C ARG A 229 -19.45 26.66 1.07
N LEU A 230 -18.61 27.03 2.05
CA LEU A 230 -18.44 28.42 2.49
C LEU A 230 -17.68 29.27 1.47
N PHE A 231 -16.63 28.70 0.88
CA PHE A 231 -15.75 29.40 -0.05
C PHE A 231 -16.04 29.11 -1.53
N GLY A 232 -17.05 28.28 -1.82
CA GLY A 232 -17.45 27.99 -3.21
C GLY A 232 -16.40 27.19 -4.01
N PHE A 233 -15.53 26.41 -3.38
CA PHE A 233 -14.48 25.64 -4.04
C PHE A 233 -14.99 24.55 -4.99
N SER A 234 -16.29 24.24 -4.94
CA SER A 234 -16.90 23.21 -5.79
C SER A 234 -16.72 23.50 -7.28
N ALA A 235 -16.93 24.77 -7.71
CA ALA A 235 -16.74 25.17 -9.10
C ALA A 235 -15.29 24.98 -9.56
N TRP A 236 -14.35 25.42 -8.75
CA TRP A 236 -12.91 25.28 -9.04
C TRP A 236 -12.46 23.81 -9.08
N LEU A 237 -12.90 22.95 -8.15
CA LEU A 237 -12.60 21.52 -8.19
C LEU A 237 -13.19 20.84 -9.42
N THR A 238 -14.41 21.22 -9.84
CA THR A 238 -15.02 20.70 -11.06
C THR A 238 -14.22 21.12 -12.30
N GLU A 239 -13.81 22.38 -12.38
CA GLU A 239 -12.96 22.86 -13.47
C GLU A 239 -11.61 22.09 -13.54
N LEU A 240 -10.96 21.90 -12.38
CA LEU A 240 -9.72 21.11 -12.29
C LEU A 240 -9.93 19.65 -12.72
N TRP A 241 -11.05 19.05 -12.30
CA TRP A 241 -11.43 17.69 -12.71
C TRP A 241 -11.60 17.61 -14.22
N ASP A 242 -12.44 18.46 -14.81
CA ASP A 242 -12.72 18.47 -16.23
C ASP A 242 -11.48 18.73 -17.09
N LYS A 243 -10.63 19.67 -16.65
CA LYS A 243 -9.35 19.95 -17.32
C LYS A 243 -8.45 18.71 -17.35
N ASN A 244 -8.24 18.04 -16.21
CA ASN A 244 -7.39 16.86 -16.14
C ASN A 244 -8.00 15.66 -16.85
N LEU A 245 -9.34 15.52 -16.82
CA LEU A 245 -10.06 14.47 -17.55
C LEU A 245 -9.90 14.62 -19.07
N ARG A 246 -10.00 15.86 -19.59
CA ARG A 246 -9.75 16.15 -21.02
C ARG A 246 -8.31 15.80 -21.42
N LEU A 247 -7.32 16.19 -20.62
CA LEU A 247 -5.92 15.87 -20.88
C LEU A 247 -5.66 14.35 -20.89
N LEU A 248 -6.27 13.63 -19.95
CA LEU A 248 -6.20 12.17 -19.92
C LEU A 248 -6.91 11.55 -21.13
N GLY A 249 -8.06 12.08 -21.53
CA GLY A 249 -8.78 11.66 -22.75
C GLY A 249 -7.94 11.88 -24.01
N ASP A 250 -7.26 13.01 -24.12
CA ASP A 250 -6.36 13.28 -25.25
C ASP A 250 -5.12 12.37 -25.25
N PHE A 251 -4.61 12.04 -24.07
CA PHE A 251 -3.57 11.01 -23.94
C PHE A 251 -4.06 9.65 -24.48
N HIS A 252 -5.23 9.21 -24.03
CA HIS A 252 -5.81 7.95 -24.50
C HIS A 252 -6.06 7.95 -26.00
N ARG A 253 -6.60 9.03 -26.57
CA ARG A 253 -6.78 9.17 -28.01
C ARG A 253 -5.47 9.02 -28.78
N ARG A 254 -4.37 9.63 -28.29
CA ARG A 254 -3.03 9.50 -28.90
C ARG A 254 -2.52 8.05 -28.80
N SER A 255 -2.66 7.41 -27.62
CA SER A 255 -2.28 6.01 -27.41
C SER A 255 -3.02 5.08 -28.34
N THR A 256 -4.35 5.20 -28.39
CA THR A 256 -5.22 4.35 -29.25
C THR A 256 -4.91 4.51 -30.73
N ARG A 257 -4.55 5.72 -31.19
CA ARG A 257 -4.11 5.91 -32.59
C ARG A 257 -2.84 5.12 -32.90
N HIS A 258 -1.86 5.10 -32.00
CA HIS A 258 -0.64 4.32 -32.20
C HIS A 258 -0.90 2.81 -32.15
N GLU A 259 -1.79 2.37 -31.27
CA GLU A 259 -2.23 0.96 -31.20
C GLU A 259 -2.96 0.56 -32.49
N LEU A 260 -3.90 1.39 -32.96
CA LEU A 260 -4.62 1.16 -34.21
C LEU A 260 -3.67 1.03 -35.42
N LEU A 261 -2.67 1.90 -35.53
CA LEU A 261 -1.69 1.83 -36.59
C LEU A 261 -0.84 0.55 -36.51
N ALA A 262 -0.51 0.09 -35.30
CA ALA A 262 0.19 -1.17 -35.10
C ALA A 262 -0.68 -2.38 -35.54
N ASP A 263 -1.96 -2.37 -35.18
CA ASP A 263 -2.90 -3.43 -35.54
C ASP A 263 -3.17 -3.45 -37.03
N LEU A 264 -3.30 -2.29 -37.67
CA LEU A 264 -3.44 -2.21 -39.16
C LEU A 264 -2.19 -2.74 -39.87
N ALA A 265 -0.99 -2.45 -39.36
CA ALA A 265 0.24 -3.00 -39.89
C ALA A 265 0.29 -4.54 -39.77
N ASP A 266 -0.09 -5.07 -38.60
CA ASP A 266 -0.15 -6.53 -38.36
C ASP A 266 -1.18 -7.22 -39.24
N ILE A 267 -2.37 -6.64 -39.39
CA ILE A 267 -3.41 -7.15 -40.33
C ILE A 267 -2.89 -7.16 -41.77
N SER A 268 -2.19 -6.12 -42.21
CA SER A 268 -1.64 -6.03 -43.54
C SER A 268 -0.58 -7.10 -43.82
N VAL A 269 0.33 -7.33 -42.87
CA VAL A 269 1.35 -8.38 -42.93
C VAL A 269 0.68 -9.77 -42.95
N THR A 270 -0.33 -9.97 -42.12
CA THR A 270 -1.10 -11.22 -42.03
C THR A 270 -1.84 -11.52 -43.33
N LEU A 271 -2.46 -10.50 -43.96
CA LEU A 271 -3.14 -10.62 -45.22
C LEU A 271 -2.18 -11.04 -46.35
N LEU A 272 -1.02 -10.36 -46.44
CA LEU A 272 0.02 -10.69 -47.41
C LEU A 272 0.54 -12.14 -47.23
N LYS A 273 0.87 -12.50 -45.99
CA LYS A 273 1.31 -13.86 -45.64
C LYS A 273 0.29 -14.92 -46.05
N ASN A 274 -0.97 -14.73 -45.63
CA ASN A 274 -2.04 -15.69 -45.94
C ASN A 274 -2.30 -15.76 -47.44
N GLY A 275 -2.30 -14.60 -48.12
CA GLY A 275 -2.48 -14.57 -49.57
C GLY A 275 -1.39 -15.34 -50.32
N LEU A 276 -0.12 -15.13 -49.96
CA LEU A 276 1.01 -15.86 -50.56
C LEU A 276 0.97 -17.36 -50.23
N ALA A 277 0.71 -17.72 -48.99
CA ALA A 277 0.64 -19.11 -48.56
C ALA A 277 -0.54 -19.86 -49.21
N TYR A 278 -1.71 -19.22 -49.28
CA TYR A 278 -2.90 -19.82 -49.90
C TYR A 278 -2.76 -19.94 -51.41
N TRP A 279 -2.22 -18.92 -52.08
CA TRP A 279 -1.90 -18.99 -53.48
C TRP A 279 -0.99 -20.19 -53.78
N TYR A 280 0.07 -20.37 -52.99
CA TYR A 280 0.98 -21.51 -53.15
C TYR A 280 0.30 -22.86 -52.88
N LEU A 281 -0.50 -22.98 -51.80
CA LEU A 281 -1.23 -24.20 -51.47
C LEU A 281 -2.27 -24.59 -52.56
N ILE A 282 -2.98 -23.59 -53.10
CA ILE A 282 -3.94 -23.80 -54.20
C ILE A 282 -3.21 -24.30 -55.46
N HIS A 283 -2.08 -23.68 -55.81
CA HIS A 283 -1.28 -24.11 -56.95
C HIS A 283 -0.78 -25.56 -56.78
N LEU A 284 -0.33 -25.93 -55.57
CA LEU A 284 0.12 -27.29 -55.26
C LEU A 284 -1.04 -28.31 -55.32
N ALA A 285 -2.22 -27.93 -54.85
CA ALA A 285 -3.43 -28.78 -54.90
C ALA A 285 -3.94 -29.01 -56.33
N LEU A 286 -3.97 -27.94 -57.16
CA LEU A 286 -4.37 -28.04 -58.58
C LEU A 286 -3.40 -28.87 -59.44
N GLY A 287 -2.11 -28.89 -59.03
CA GLY A 287 -1.09 -29.76 -59.63
C GLY A 287 -1.17 -31.24 -59.22
N GLY A 288 -2.17 -31.64 -58.46
CA GLY A 288 -2.36 -33.03 -57.99
C GLY A 288 -1.41 -33.46 -56.87
N GLY A 289 -0.64 -32.52 -56.27
CA GLY A 289 0.34 -32.80 -55.21
C GLY A 289 -0.24 -32.87 -53.79
N LEU A 290 -1.54 -32.54 -53.62
CA LEU A 290 -2.21 -32.56 -52.32
C LEU A 290 -3.62 -33.12 -52.40
N THR A 291 -4.01 -33.92 -51.37
CA THR A 291 -5.42 -34.31 -51.15
C THR A 291 -6.19 -33.15 -50.52
N ALA A 292 -7.52 -33.15 -50.61
CA ALA A 292 -8.34 -32.10 -50.00
C ALA A 292 -8.18 -32.06 -48.48
N SER A 293 -8.04 -33.22 -47.84
CA SER A 293 -7.75 -33.33 -46.38
C SER A 293 -6.41 -32.71 -46.02
N ALA A 294 -5.35 -32.97 -46.77
CA ALA A 294 -4.03 -32.36 -46.58
C ALA A 294 -4.05 -30.84 -46.82
N PHE A 295 -4.80 -30.39 -47.84
CA PHE A 295 -4.97 -28.95 -48.09
C PHE A 295 -5.61 -28.23 -46.90
N VAL A 296 -6.72 -28.77 -46.35
CA VAL A 296 -7.40 -28.18 -45.19
C VAL A 296 -6.51 -28.18 -43.96
N LEU A 297 -5.73 -29.25 -43.74
CA LEU A 297 -4.78 -29.31 -42.63
C LEU A 297 -3.73 -28.19 -42.71
N LEU A 298 -3.12 -28.04 -43.89
CA LEU A 298 -2.08 -27.01 -44.10
C LEU A 298 -2.64 -25.58 -44.08
N PHE A 299 -3.84 -25.39 -44.65
CA PHE A 299 -4.54 -24.12 -44.60
C PHE A 299 -4.79 -23.69 -43.15
N SER A 300 -5.31 -24.61 -42.32
CA SER A 300 -5.54 -24.38 -40.88
C SER A 300 -4.23 -24.16 -40.13
N ALA A 301 -3.16 -24.90 -40.45
CA ALA A 301 -1.86 -24.73 -39.82
C ALA A 301 -1.23 -23.36 -40.12
N VAL A 302 -1.28 -22.89 -41.40
CA VAL A 302 -0.77 -21.55 -41.79
C VAL A 302 -1.53 -20.43 -41.09
N THR A 303 -2.86 -20.54 -41.03
CA THR A 303 -3.72 -19.55 -40.37
C THR A 303 -3.41 -19.52 -38.86
N GLY A 304 -3.37 -20.70 -38.22
CA GLY A 304 -3.10 -20.86 -36.80
C GLY A 304 -1.72 -20.32 -36.40
N LEU A 305 -0.66 -20.62 -37.14
CA LEU A 305 0.69 -20.11 -36.86
C LEU A 305 0.75 -18.58 -36.85
N GLY A 306 0.01 -17.91 -37.75
CA GLY A 306 -0.09 -16.45 -37.71
C GLY A 306 -0.77 -15.95 -36.46
N THR A 307 -1.89 -16.55 -36.09
CA THR A 307 -2.63 -16.19 -34.86
C THR A 307 -1.78 -16.39 -33.61
N TRP A 308 -1.12 -17.56 -33.52
CA TRP A 308 -0.24 -17.84 -32.35
C TRP A 308 0.96 -16.91 -32.29
N THR A 309 1.55 -16.51 -33.42
CA THR A 309 2.66 -15.55 -33.42
C THR A 309 2.23 -14.20 -32.84
N SER A 310 1.12 -13.64 -33.31
CA SER A 310 0.60 -12.36 -32.80
C SER A 310 0.19 -12.47 -31.31
N ALA A 311 -0.42 -13.60 -30.93
CA ALA A 311 -0.80 -13.87 -29.55
C ALA A 311 0.42 -13.96 -28.61
N ILE A 312 1.47 -14.72 -28.98
CA ILE A 312 2.71 -14.83 -28.19
C ILE A 312 3.36 -13.45 -28.01
N LEU A 313 3.44 -12.64 -29.07
CA LEU A 313 4.02 -11.30 -28.98
C LEU A 313 3.26 -10.39 -28.02
N LYS A 314 1.94 -10.45 -28.06
CA LYS A 314 1.05 -9.73 -27.15
C LYS A 314 1.23 -10.21 -25.70
N ASP A 315 1.24 -11.53 -25.49
CA ASP A 315 1.41 -12.12 -24.16
C ASP A 315 2.76 -11.74 -23.54
N VAL A 316 3.85 -11.74 -24.32
CA VAL A 316 5.18 -11.30 -23.87
C VAL A 316 5.17 -9.81 -23.51
N GLU A 317 4.48 -8.96 -24.27
CA GLU A 317 4.34 -7.55 -23.97
C GLU A 317 3.54 -7.33 -22.67
N ASP A 318 2.39 -8.01 -22.53
CA ASP A 318 1.56 -7.97 -21.32
C ASP A 318 2.32 -8.50 -20.10
N LEU A 319 3.06 -9.61 -20.25
CA LEU A 319 3.91 -10.17 -19.19
C LEU A 319 4.99 -9.18 -18.74
N ASN A 320 5.65 -8.50 -19.67
CA ASN A 320 6.65 -7.48 -19.36
C ASN A 320 6.03 -6.28 -18.63
N ARG A 321 4.86 -5.82 -19.05
CA ARG A 321 4.13 -4.72 -18.42
C ARG A 321 3.70 -5.09 -17.00
N GLN A 322 3.03 -6.23 -16.83
CA GLN A 322 2.57 -6.72 -15.54
C GLN A 322 3.74 -7.00 -14.58
N SER A 323 4.85 -7.53 -15.10
CA SER A 323 6.06 -7.75 -14.32
C SER A 323 6.72 -6.45 -13.87
N ALA A 324 6.70 -5.41 -14.70
CA ALA A 324 7.21 -4.09 -14.31
C ALA A 324 6.37 -3.46 -13.19
N GLU A 325 5.04 -3.63 -13.23
CA GLU A 325 4.14 -3.19 -12.16
C GLU A 325 4.41 -3.97 -10.86
N LEU A 326 4.53 -5.29 -10.93
CA LEU A 326 4.84 -6.14 -9.77
C LEU A 326 6.27 -6.00 -9.25
N SER A 327 7.22 -5.53 -10.08
CA SER A 327 8.56 -5.18 -9.62
C SER A 327 8.50 -4.09 -8.55
N VAL A 328 7.64 -3.08 -8.73
CA VAL A 328 7.44 -2.00 -7.74
C VAL A 328 6.89 -2.56 -6.43
N THR A 329 5.92 -3.48 -6.51
CA THR A 329 5.36 -4.17 -5.33
C THR A 329 6.44 -4.95 -4.57
N ARG A 330 7.22 -5.75 -5.29
CA ARG A 330 8.28 -6.56 -4.70
C ARG A 330 9.43 -5.70 -4.13
N GLU A 331 9.84 -4.66 -4.85
CA GLU A 331 10.86 -3.71 -4.39
C GLU A 331 10.44 -3.05 -3.08
N PHE A 332 9.19 -2.62 -2.98
CA PHE A 332 8.65 -2.02 -1.76
C PHE A 332 8.59 -3.04 -0.60
N LEU A 333 8.17 -4.28 -0.86
CA LEU A 333 8.17 -5.33 0.18
C LEU A 333 9.58 -5.66 0.70
N GLU A 334 10.58 -5.62 -0.18
CA GLU A 334 11.98 -5.91 0.15
C GLU A 334 12.76 -4.67 0.61
N GLU A 335 12.15 -3.46 0.61
CA GLU A 335 12.79 -2.24 1.09
C GLU A 335 13.14 -2.38 2.59
N PRO A 336 14.40 -2.20 2.98
CA PRO A 336 14.81 -2.34 4.38
C PRO A 336 14.19 -1.23 5.24
N GLU A 337 13.90 -1.56 6.50
CA GLU A 337 13.46 -0.59 7.47
C GLU A 337 14.62 0.26 7.98
N VAL A 338 14.33 1.53 8.36
CA VAL A 338 15.31 2.43 8.96
C VAL A 338 15.66 1.96 10.36
N PHE A 339 14.64 1.51 11.12
CA PHE A 339 14.82 1.01 12.48
C PHE A 339 14.92 -0.51 12.51
N ARG A 340 15.61 -1.04 13.53
CA ARG A 340 15.64 -2.46 13.82
C ARG A 340 14.37 -2.86 14.56
N PHE A 341 13.60 -3.79 14.02
CA PHE A 341 12.42 -4.32 14.70
C PHE A 341 12.60 -5.77 15.16
N GLU A 342 13.42 -6.56 14.47
CA GLU A 342 13.64 -7.98 14.73
C GLU A 342 15.12 -8.32 14.94
N ASP A 343 16.03 -7.55 14.34
CA ASP A 343 17.48 -7.80 14.33
C ASP A 343 18.24 -7.05 15.44
N GLY A 344 17.53 -6.36 16.33
CA GLY A 344 18.09 -5.62 17.45
C GLY A 344 18.19 -6.48 18.72
N LYS A 345 18.83 -5.92 19.76
CA LYS A 345 18.85 -6.51 21.10
C LYS A 345 17.42 -6.54 21.66
N PRO A 346 16.92 -7.67 22.16
CA PRO A 346 15.62 -7.72 22.84
C PRO A 346 15.62 -6.86 24.09
N LEU A 347 14.51 -6.15 24.32
CA LEU A 347 14.30 -5.31 25.50
C LEU A 347 13.08 -5.82 26.29
N PRO A 348 13.27 -6.69 27.28
CA PRO A 348 12.16 -7.21 28.06
C PRO A 348 11.52 -6.12 28.92
N VAL A 349 10.21 -6.09 28.95
CA VAL A 349 9.46 -5.24 29.88
C VAL A 349 9.57 -5.84 31.27
N ILE A 350 10.23 -5.13 32.21
CA ILE A 350 10.37 -5.54 33.61
C ILE A 350 9.33 -4.80 34.43
N PRO A 351 8.32 -5.49 34.99
CA PRO A 351 7.29 -4.84 35.81
C PRO A 351 7.90 -4.04 36.96
N GLY A 352 7.47 -2.78 37.13
CA GLY A 352 7.94 -1.91 38.21
C GLY A 352 9.34 -1.33 38.02
N HIS A 353 10.05 -1.68 36.93
CA HIS A 353 11.34 -1.04 36.64
C HIS A 353 11.12 0.32 35.99
N LEU A 354 11.75 1.34 36.60
CA LEU A 354 11.75 2.72 36.10
C LEU A 354 13.07 2.98 35.37
N TYR A 355 12.97 3.43 34.14
CA TYR A 355 14.13 3.62 33.28
C TYR A 355 14.66 5.05 33.32
N ARG A 356 15.99 5.19 33.24
CA ARG A 356 16.66 6.47 33.03
C ARG A 356 16.74 6.75 31.53
N LEU A 357 16.20 7.89 31.08
CA LEU A 357 16.34 8.39 29.72
C LEU A 357 17.43 9.48 29.68
N GLU A 358 18.28 9.43 28.65
CA GLU A 358 19.36 10.41 28.50
C GLU A 358 19.49 10.80 27.01
N LEU A 359 19.53 12.10 26.76
CA LEU A 359 19.97 12.67 25.49
C LEU A 359 21.41 13.16 25.70
N ARG A 360 22.32 12.72 24.86
CA ARG A 360 23.73 13.09 24.94
C ARG A 360 24.16 13.76 23.65
N ASP A 361 24.42 15.05 23.70
CA ASP A 361 24.85 15.92 22.59
C ASP A 361 23.94 15.76 21.35
N VAL A 362 22.63 15.76 21.57
CA VAL A 362 21.64 15.45 20.52
C VAL A 362 21.34 16.66 19.66
N SER A 363 21.59 16.52 18.36
CA SER A 363 21.11 17.43 17.32
C SER A 363 20.17 16.71 16.37
N TYR A 364 19.16 17.41 15.88
CA TYR A 364 18.22 16.84 14.92
C TYR A 364 17.81 17.82 13.82
N ARG A 365 17.84 17.31 12.59
CA ARG A 365 17.44 18.00 11.37
C ARG A 365 16.43 17.15 10.59
N TYR A 366 15.31 17.76 10.18
CA TYR A 366 14.37 17.06 9.30
C TYR A 366 14.93 16.87 7.89
N PRO A 367 14.61 15.76 7.20
CA PRO A 367 15.03 15.55 5.82
C PRO A 367 14.61 16.71 4.91
N GLY A 368 15.55 17.23 4.12
CA GLY A 368 15.33 18.37 3.21
C GLY A 368 15.39 19.75 3.86
N SER A 369 15.70 19.86 5.15
CA SER A 369 15.99 21.13 5.83
C SER A 369 17.48 21.37 5.91
N ASP A 370 17.90 22.63 5.82
CA ASP A 370 19.31 23.05 6.02
C ASP A 370 19.62 23.46 7.45
N THR A 371 18.59 23.55 8.32
CA THR A 371 18.74 24.02 9.70
C THR A 371 18.33 22.95 10.70
N ASP A 372 19.06 22.89 11.82
CA ASP A 372 18.73 22.03 12.93
C ASP A 372 17.53 22.58 13.71
N VAL A 373 16.60 21.69 14.05
CA VAL A 373 15.45 21.99 14.90
C VAL A 373 15.85 21.87 16.37
N LEU A 374 16.78 20.96 16.68
CA LEU A 374 17.42 20.81 17.98
C LEU A 374 18.92 20.79 17.78
N SER A 375 19.68 21.46 18.66
CA SER A 375 21.13 21.60 18.57
C SER A 375 21.78 21.37 19.93
N HIS A 376 22.64 20.34 20.00
CA HIS A 376 23.47 20.04 21.17
C HIS A 376 22.67 19.96 22.47
N ILE A 377 21.62 19.11 22.47
CA ILE A 377 20.78 18.90 23.65
C ILE A 377 21.39 17.82 24.53
N ASP A 378 21.67 18.22 25.78
CA ASP A 378 22.00 17.32 26.87
C ASP A 378 20.84 17.34 27.88
N LEU A 379 20.22 16.18 28.13
CA LEU A 379 19.09 16.06 29.06
C LEU A 379 19.10 14.66 29.67
N THR A 380 19.02 14.57 30.98
CA THR A 380 18.81 13.31 31.71
C THR A 380 17.47 13.36 32.42
N VAL A 381 16.60 12.40 32.17
CA VAL A 381 15.35 12.19 32.91
C VAL A 381 15.57 11.05 33.89
N GLN A 382 15.41 11.31 35.17
CA GLN A 382 15.64 10.31 36.21
C GLN A 382 14.48 9.32 36.33
N PRO A 383 14.72 8.08 36.78
CA PRO A 383 13.66 7.12 37.03
C PRO A 383 12.58 7.68 37.97
N GLY A 384 11.31 7.66 37.58
CA GLY A 384 10.17 8.18 38.34
C GLY A 384 10.01 9.69 38.33
N GLU A 385 10.88 10.43 37.64
CA GLU A 385 10.81 11.89 37.55
C GLU A 385 9.61 12.36 36.71
N LYS A 386 9.01 13.48 37.15
CA LYS A 386 8.00 14.23 36.43
C LYS A 386 8.64 15.48 35.82
N LEU A 387 8.97 15.40 34.53
CA LEU A 387 9.63 16.47 33.80
C LEU A 387 8.60 17.28 32.98
N ALA A 388 8.58 18.59 33.15
CA ALA A 388 7.85 19.49 32.26
C ALA A 388 8.76 20.05 31.16
N VAL A 389 8.28 20.05 29.90
CA VAL A 389 8.95 20.68 28.74
C VAL A 389 8.13 21.88 28.31
N VAL A 390 8.69 23.05 28.40
CA VAL A 390 8.02 24.35 28.16
C VAL A 390 8.78 25.12 27.08
N GLY A 391 8.13 26.09 26.46
CA GLY A 391 8.74 26.98 25.46
C GLY A 391 7.74 27.44 24.42
N LEU A 392 8.16 28.39 23.61
CA LEU A 392 7.32 28.95 22.53
C LEU A 392 7.00 27.93 21.41
N ASN A 393 6.02 28.27 20.58
CA ASN A 393 5.69 27.47 19.39
C ASN A 393 6.90 27.44 18.45
N GLY A 394 7.19 26.25 17.89
CA GLY A 394 8.34 26.05 17.01
C GLY A 394 9.70 25.90 17.72
N ALA A 395 9.78 25.94 19.06
CA ALA A 395 11.02 25.80 19.81
C ALA A 395 11.68 24.40 19.73
N GLY A 396 10.99 23.38 19.17
CA GLY A 396 11.51 22.01 19.05
C GLY A 396 10.93 21.00 20.06
N LYS A 397 9.98 21.39 20.92
CA LYS A 397 9.41 20.52 21.99
C LYS A 397 8.87 19.18 21.46
N THR A 398 8.02 19.21 20.44
CA THR A 398 7.46 17.99 19.83
C THR A 398 8.55 17.11 19.20
N THR A 399 9.59 17.71 18.63
CA THR A 399 10.74 16.98 18.07
C THR A 399 11.55 16.30 19.17
N LEU A 400 11.78 17.00 20.30
CA LEU A 400 12.43 16.44 21.49
C LEU A 400 11.69 15.19 22.00
N ILE A 401 10.37 15.28 22.12
CA ILE A 401 9.55 14.15 22.55
C ILE A 401 9.59 13.01 21.54
N ARG A 402 9.55 13.29 20.25
CA ARG A 402 9.64 12.23 19.22
C ARG A 402 10.97 11.48 19.27
N LEU A 403 12.06 12.15 19.62
CA LEU A 403 13.37 11.53 19.87
C LEU A 403 13.34 10.66 21.13
N LEU A 404 12.82 11.19 22.25
CA LEU A 404 12.67 10.43 23.51
C LEU A 404 11.73 9.23 23.34
N CYS A 405 10.65 9.35 22.57
CA CYS A 405 9.77 8.23 22.24
C CYS A 405 10.37 7.24 21.23
N GLY A 406 11.54 7.53 20.67
CA GLY A 406 12.16 6.68 19.65
C GLY A 406 11.43 6.69 18.29
N PHE A 407 10.59 7.68 18.00
CA PHE A 407 10.00 7.85 16.67
C PHE A 407 11.00 8.43 15.66
N LEU A 408 12.01 9.12 16.16
CA LEU A 408 13.09 9.68 15.37
C LEU A 408 14.43 9.25 16.00
N ASP A 409 15.45 9.06 15.16
CA ASP A 409 16.82 8.95 15.60
C ASP A 409 17.51 10.30 15.44
N PRO A 410 18.40 10.70 16.36
CA PRO A 410 19.12 11.96 16.24
C PRO A 410 20.03 11.98 15.00
N THR A 411 20.22 13.17 14.41
CA THR A 411 21.19 13.38 13.32
C THR A 411 22.61 13.26 13.86
N GLU A 412 22.84 13.81 15.06
CA GLU A 412 24.10 13.72 15.82
C GLU A 412 23.79 13.41 17.28
N GLY A 413 24.71 12.77 17.97
CA GLY A 413 24.53 12.34 19.36
C GLY A 413 23.76 11.03 19.51
N SER A 414 23.23 10.79 20.71
CA SER A 414 22.55 9.54 21.05
C SER A 414 21.43 9.73 22.08
N VAL A 415 20.39 8.91 21.95
CA VAL A 415 19.33 8.72 22.94
C VAL A 415 19.62 7.42 23.67
N LEU A 416 19.74 7.49 24.99
CA LEU A 416 20.14 6.35 25.81
C LEU A 416 19.00 5.95 26.76
N LEU A 417 18.84 4.65 26.94
CA LEU A 417 18.00 4.02 27.96
C LEU A 417 18.91 3.26 28.91
N ASP A 418 18.94 3.65 30.19
CA ASP A 418 19.85 3.10 31.21
C ASP A 418 21.33 3.09 30.77
N GLY A 419 21.74 4.08 29.96
CA GLY A 419 23.10 4.22 29.44
C GLY A 419 23.41 3.49 28.13
N GLU A 420 22.48 2.70 27.59
CA GLU A 420 22.61 2.03 26.28
C GLU A 420 21.81 2.77 25.20
N ASP A 421 22.38 2.90 23.99
CA ASP A 421 21.74 3.57 22.86
C ASP A 421 20.51 2.81 22.37
N ILE A 422 19.37 3.50 22.25
CA ILE A 422 18.09 2.91 21.85
C ILE A 422 18.12 2.31 20.45
N ARG A 423 19.07 2.71 19.59
CA ARG A 423 19.27 2.15 18.24
C ARG A 423 19.77 0.70 18.26
N GLN A 424 20.27 0.22 19.39
CA GLN A 424 20.72 -1.17 19.55
C GLN A 424 19.58 -2.14 19.81
N TYR A 425 18.45 -1.63 20.35
CA TYR A 425 17.30 -2.45 20.72
C TYR A 425 16.32 -2.65 19.54
N ASN A 426 15.51 -3.71 19.66
CA ASN A 426 14.31 -3.81 18.85
C ASN A 426 13.38 -2.65 19.18
N ARG A 427 13.10 -1.82 18.18
CA ARG A 427 12.30 -0.61 18.37
C ARG A 427 10.88 -0.93 18.84
N GLY A 428 10.31 -2.05 18.40
CA GLY A 428 9.02 -2.52 18.89
C GLY A 428 8.99 -2.81 20.39
N ASP A 429 10.10 -3.31 20.96
CA ASP A 429 10.21 -3.54 22.40
C ASP A 429 10.35 -2.22 23.17
N TYR A 430 11.12 -1.27 22.63
CA TYR A 430 11.22 0.07 23.20
C TYR A 430 9.86 0.77 23.27
N TYR A 431 9.04 0.64 22.21
CA TYR A 431 7.68 1.20 22.22
C TYR A 431 6.75 0.61 23.28
N LYS A 432 7.00 -0.61 23.75
CA LYS A 432 6.23 -1.21 24.86
C LYS A 432 6.43 -0.49 26.19
N LEU A 433 7.60 0.16 26.38
CA LEU A 433 7.94 0.92 27.58
C LEU A 433 7.28 2.30 27.62
N ILE A 434 6.72 2.79 26.51
CA ILE A 434 6.23 4.16 26.37
C ILE A 434 4.72 4.15 26.17
N SER A 435 4.03 4.98 26.92
CA SER A 435 2.65 5.37 26.67
C SER A 435 2.61 6.85 26.34
N ALA A 436 1.80 7.26 25.36
CA ALA A 436 1.79 8.66 24.96
C ALA A 436 0.40 9.15 24.56
N VAL A 437 0.11 10.40 24.92
CA VAL A 437 -0.99 11.20 24.35
C VAL A 437 -0.38 12.33 23.54
N PHE A 438 -0.59 12.32 22.24
CA PHE A 438 -0.15 13.38 21.33
C PHE A 438 -1.30 14.33 21.01
N GLN A 439 -0.98 15.55 20.57
CA GLN A 439 -1.94 16.56 20.15
C GLN A 439 -2.87 16.05 19.02
N GLN A 440 -2.33 15.21 18.12
CA GLN A 440 -3.10 14.53 17.08
C GLN A 440 -3.13 13.03 17.40
N SER A 441 -4.22 12.59 17.99
CA SER A 441 -4.48 11.17 18.26
C SER A 441 -5.62 10.65 17.40
N SER A 442 -5.61 9.33 17.12
CA SER A 442 -6.58 8.69 16.23
C SER A 442 -7.61 7.89 17.02
N LEU A 443 -8.87 8.05 16.63
CA LEU A 443 -9.97 7.19 17.07
C LEU A 443 -10.14 6.05 16.06
N LEU A 444 -10.27 4.83 16.57
CA LEU A 444 -10.65 3.68 15.75
C LEU A 444 -12.18 3.50 15.79
N ALA A 445 -12.76 3.10 14.66
CA ALA A 445 -14.16 2.72 14.61
C ALA A 445 -14.33 1.42 15.38
N GLY A 446 -14.93 1.50 16.55
CA GLY A 446 -15.14 0.43 17.51
C GLY A 446 -15.78 0.96 18.77
N THR A 447 -15.91 0.15 19.80
CA THR A 447 -16.49 0.55 21.09
C THR A 447 -15.56 1.46 21.88
N VAL A 448 -16.06 2.09 22.93
CA VAL A 448 -15.25 2.87 23.88
C VAL A 448 -14.19 1.96 24.53
N GLU A 449 -14.59 0.76 25.01
CA GLU A 449 -13.66 -0.17 25.67
C GLU A 449 -12.57 -0.67 24.72
N GLU A 450 -12.87 -0.99 23.44
CA GLU A 450 -11.89 -1.36 22.42
C GLU A 450 -10.90 -0.23 22.13
N ASN A 451 -11.39 1.02 22.12
CA ASN A 451 -10.54 2.19 21.95
C ASN A 451 -9.62 2.43 23.13
N VAL A 452 -10.02 2.11 24.35
CA VAL A 452 -9.17 2.20 25.55
C VAL A 452 -8.18 1.04 25.60
N ALA A 453 -8.66 -0.20 25.42
CA ALA A 453 -7.84 -1.41 25.48
C ALA A 453 -6.93 -1.62 24.26
N GLN A 454 -7.26 -1.01 23.11
CA GLN A 454 -6.56 -1.16 21.82
C GLN A 454 -6.57 -2.62 21.30
N THR A 455 -7.58 -3.38 21.64
CA THR A 455 -7.80 -4.75 21.23
C THR A 455 -9.31 -5.07 21.26
N GLU A 456 -9.72 -6.07 20.47
CA GLU A 456 -11.08 -6.63 20.51
C GLU A 456 -11.18 -7.87 21.42
N GLN A 457 -10.03 -8.42 21.83
CA GLN A 457 -9.99 -9.67 22.58
C GLN A 457 -9.25 -9.50 23.91
N GLY A 458 -9.74 -10.15 24.96
CA GLY A 458 -9.10 -10.17 26.26
C GLY A 458 -9.12 -8.82 26.99
N ILE A 459 -10.16 -8.02 26.77
CA ILE A 459 -10.35 -6.73 27.42
C ILE A 459 -10.59 -6.92 28.91
N ASP A 460 -9.80 -6.25 29.75
CA ASP A 460 -10.07 -6.10 31.16
C ASP A 460 -11.02 -4.91 31.37
N SER A 461 -12.33 -5.21 31.37
CA SER A 461 -13.38 -4.17 31.46
C SER A 461 -13.33 -3.42 32.79
N GLU A 462 -12.94 -4.06 33.91
CA GLU A 462 -12.82 -3.39 35.19
C GLU A 462 -11.71 -2.32 35.15
N ARG A 463 -10.58 -2.68 34.57
CA ARG A 463 -9.47 -1.75 34.36
C ARG A 463 -9.82 -0.63 33.35
N VAL A 464 -10.61 -0.93 32.30
CA VAL A 464 -11.12 0.11 31.38
C VAL A 464 -11.92 1.13 32.14
N LEU A 465 -12.89 0.70 32.96
CA LEU A 465 -13.74 1.60 33.79
C LEU A 465 -12.89 2.43 34.75
N GLN A 466 -11.89 1.82 35.38
CA GLN A 466 -10.95 2.55 36.25
C GLN A 466 -10.18 3.63 35.50
N CYS A 467 -9.65 3.32 34.31
CA CYS A 467 -8.94 4.29 33.48
C CYS A 467 -9.86 5.42 32.98
N LEU A 468 -11.10 5.12 32.63
CA LEU A 468 -12.12 6.11 32.29
C LEU A 468 -12.43 7.03 33.48
N ALA A 469 -12.50 6.49 34.70
CA ALA A 469 -12.72 7.26 35.92
C ALA A 469 -11.54 8.19 36.23
N TRP A 470 -10.31 7.70 36.07
CA TRP A 470 -9.13 8.55 36.22
C TRP A 470 -9.09 9.68 35.20
N ALA A 471 -9.46 9.40 33.96
CA ALA A 471 -9.55 10.40 32.92
C ALA A 471 -10.77 11.34 33.04
N GLY A 472 -11.64 11.17 34.07
CA GLY A 472 -12.82 12.01 34.30
C GLY A 472 -13.93 11.80 33.28
N LEU A 473 -14.07 10.58 32.69
CA LEU A 473 -15.05 10.28 31.66
C LEU A 473 -16.27 9.49 32.17
N SER A 474 -16.29 9.02 33.40
CA SER A 474 -17.35 8.11 33.92
C SER A 474 -18.76 8.63 33.63
N GLU A 475 -19.09 9.87 34.04
CA GLU A 475 -20.42 10.44 33.83
C GLU A 475 -20.77 10.54 32.34
N SER A 476 -19.81 10.91 31.50
CA SER A 476 -20.03 11.04 30.06
C SER A 476 -20.27 9.69 29.39
N ILE A 477 -19.57 8.63 29.82
CA ILE A 477 -19.72 7.28 29.28
C ILE A 477 -20.98 6.60 29.84
N ASP A 478 -21.31 6.80 31.12
CA ASP A 478 -22.54 6.29 31.71
C ASP A 478 -23.83 6.86 31.08
N ALA A 479 -23.73 8.06 30.51
CA ALA A 479 -24.82 8.70 29.76
C ALA A 479 -24.98 8.16 28.33
N LEU A 480 -24.04 7.35 27.81
CA LEU A 480 -24.15 6.75 26.49
C LEU A 480 -25.12 5.55 26.48
N PRO A 481 -25.76 5.23 25.32
CA PRO A 481 -26.76 4.16 25.23
C PRO A 481 -26.29 2.80 25.73
N GLU A 482 -25.06 2.41 25.40
CA GLU A 482 -24.45 1.13 25.76
C GLU A 482 -23.19 1.31 26.62
N LYS A 483 -23.05 2.47 27.26
CA LYS A 483 -21.91 2.82 28.11
C LYS A 483 -20.56 2.59 27.40
N GLU A 484 -19.66 1.79 28.03
CA GLU A 484 -18.34 1.45 27.47
C GLU A 484 -18.41 0.61 26.20
N LYS A 485 -19.55 -0.01 25.90
CA LYS A 485 -19.79 -0.79 24.67
C LYS A 485 -20.37 0.04 23.53
N THR A 486 -20.62 1.33 23.76
CA THR A 486 -21.13 2.24 22.72
C THR A 486 -20.11 2.37 21.59
N LEU A 487 -20.57 2.17 20.34
CA LEU A 487 -19.78 2.33 19.12
C LEU A 487 -19.44 3.81 18.88
N LEU A 488 -18.22 4.04 18.47
CA LEU A 488 -17.65 5.35 18.11
C LEU A 488 -17.33 5.40 16.61
N ASP A 489 -17.31 6.60 16.04
CA ASP A 489 -17.01 6.95 14.64
C ASP A 489 -18.14 6.60 13.64
N ARG A 490 -19.01 7.59 13.40
CA ARG A 490 -20.11 7.54 12.41
C ARG A 490 -19.66 7.40 10.95
N LYS A 491 -18.37 7.44 10.67
CA LYS A 491 -17.87 7.15 9.32
C LYS A 491 -18.00 5.69 8.93
N VAL A 492 -18.00 4.81 9.92
CA VAL A 492 -18.08 3.36 9.73
C VAL A 492 -19.42 2.81 10.22
N PHE A 493 -19.90 3.28 11.37
CA PHE A 493 -21.15 2.79 11.99
C PHE A 493 -22.17 3.92 12.03
N GLU A 494 -23.31 3.76 11.36
CA GLU A 494 -24.37 4.78 11.26
C GLU A 494 -24.94 5.16 12.64
N GLN A 495 -25.06 4.19 13.54
CA GLN A 495 -25.57 4.34 14.91
C GLN A 495 -24.50 4.78 15.92
N ALA A 496 -23.26 4.97 15.51
CA ALA A 496 -22.18 5.35 16.43
C ALA A 496 -22.41 6.74 17.02
N THR A 497 -21.88 6.93 18.24
CA THR A 497 -21.87 8.21 18.92
C THR A 497 -20.59 8.97 18.60
N GLU A 498 -20.69 10.30 18.42
CA GLU A 498 -19.51 11.17 18.30
C GLU A 498 -19.25 11.83 19.67
N LEU A 499 -18.03 11.69 20.16
CA LEU A 499 -17.58 12.35 21.38
C LEU A 499 -17.14 13.81 21.07
N SER A 500 -17.32 14.70 22.02
CA SER A 500 -16.78 16.06 21.93
C SER A 500 -15.25 16.05 21.94
N GLY A 501 -14.60 17.14 21.48
CA GLY A 501 -13.13 17.24 21.50
C GLY A 501 -12.51 17.00 22.87
N GLY A 502 -13.09 17.54 23.91
CA GLY A 502 -12.64 17.31 25.29
C GLY A 502 -12.87 15.88 25.78
N GLN A 503 -13.97 15.22 25.39
CA GLN A 503 -14.21 13.83 25.70
C GLN A 503 -13.21 12.92 24.96
N LEU A 504 -12.89 13.22 23.70
CA LEU A 504 -11.86 12.50 22.95
C LEU A 504 -10.48 12.60 23.59
N GLN A 505 -10.06 13.79 24.02
CA GLN A 505 -8.78 13.95 24.72
C GLN A 505 -8.72 13.11 26.00
N ARG A 506 -9.78 13.11 26.79
CA ARG A 506 -9.88 12.28 28.00
C ARG A 506 -9.89 10.78 27.66
N LEU A 507 -10.50 10.37 26.54
CA LEU A 507 -10.44 8.99 26.07
C LEU A 507 -9.01 8.57 25.70
N TYR A 508 -8.25 9.44 25.06
CA TYR A 508 -6.85 9.18 24.75
C TYR A 508 -5.98 9.10 26.02
N LEU A 509 -6.32 9.89 27.06
CA LEU A 509 -5.67 9.75 28.37
C LEU A 509 -6.00 8.40 29.00
N ALA A 510 -7.28 7.96 29.00
CA ALA A 510 -7.66 6.65 29.50
C ALA A 510 -6.93 5.51 28.78
N ARG A 511 -6.78 5.60 27.44
CA ARG A 511 -5.99 4.69 26.60
C ARG A 511 -4.53 4.62 27.05
N ALA A 512 -3.92 5.78 27.30
CA ALA A 512 -2.53 5.86 27.74
C ALA A 512 -2.34 5.23 29.12
N LEU A 513 -3.28 5.43 30.04
CA LEU A 513 -3.27 4.84 31.39
C LEU A 513 -3.50 3.32 31.34
N TYR A 514 -4.37 2.84 30.46
CA TYR A 514 -4.63 1.41 30.31
C TYR A 514 -3.37 0.64 29.89
N LYS A 515 -2.53 1.19 29.02
CA LYS A 515 -1.27 0.57 28.62
C LYS A 515 -0.29 0.36 29.77
N ASN A 516 -0.31 1.19 30.83
CA ASN A 516 0.52 1.10 32.03
C ASN A 516 2.03 0.96 31.75
N ALA A 517 2.54 1.80 30.89
CA ALA A 517 3.95 1.79 30.50
C ALA A 517 4.82 2.48 31.57
N SER A 518 6.11 2.10 31.65
CA SER A 518 7.08 2.69 32.58
C SER A 518 7.36 4.18 32.31
N ILE A 519 7.10 4.65 31.10
CA ILE A 519 7.29 6.03 30.65
C ILE A 519 5.97 6.56 30.09
N LEU A 520 5.45 7.64 30.65
CA LEU A 520 4.23 8.31 30.18
C LEU A 520 4.58 9.67 29.58
N VAL A 521 4.17 9.90 28.33
CA VAL A 521 4.39 11.17 27.64
C VAL A 521 3.05 11.83 27.35
N LEU A 522 2.90 13.09 27.76
CA LEU A 522 1.68 13.85 27.54
C LEU A 522 2.00 15.15 26.81
N ASP A 523 1.55 15.25 25.55
CA ASP A 523 1.71 16.43 24.69
C ASP A 523 0.38 17.18 24.64
N GLU A 524 0.26 18.25 25.44
CA GLU A 524 -0.94 19.10 25.59
C GLU A 524 -2.24 18.31 25.86
N PRO A 525 -2.28 17.42 26.86
CA PRO A 525 -3.40 16.50 27.05
C PRO A 525 -4.71 17.22 27.44
N THR A 526 -4.70 18.51 27.74
CA THR A 526 -5.82 19.31 28.24
C THR A 526 -6.20 20.49 27.34
N ALA A 527 -5.66 20.57 26.12
CA ALA A 527 -5.85 21.71 25.22
C ALA A 527 -7.34 22.04 24.90
N ALA A 528 -8.22 21.03 24.90
CA ALA A 528 -9.66 21.18 24.63
C ALA A 528 -10.53 21.18 25.90
N LEU A 529 -9.92 21.31 27.11
CA LEU A 529 -10.62 21.29 28.38
C LEU A 529 -10.79 22.70 28.95
N ASP A 530 -11.86 22.90 29.71
CA ASP A 530 -12.06 24.07 30.52
C ASP A 530 -11.13 24.05 31.77
N ALA A 531 -10.89 25.21 32.38
CA ALA A 531 -9.93 25.37 33.46
C ALA A 531 -10.28 24.55 34.73
N ILE A 532 -11.57 24.31 34.99
CA ILE A 532 -12.02 23.54 36.16
C ILE A 532 -11.73 22.06 35.96
N THR A 533 -12.13 21.53 34.83
CA THR A 533 -11.87 20.13 34.44
C THR A 533 -10.38 19.85 34.37
N GLU A 534 -9.62 20.81 33.81
CA GLU A 534 -8.16 20.72 33.75
C GLU A 534 -7.53 20.59 35.14
N SER A 535 -7.89 21.47 36.07
CA SER A 535 -7.39 21.44 37.45
C SER A 535 -7.67 20.13 38.16
N ALA A 536 -8.89 19.57 37.97
CA ALA A 536 -9.28 18.29 38.56
C ALA A 536 -8.44 17.12 38.00
N ILE A 537 -8.12 17.13 36.69
CA ILE A 537 -7.26 16.13 36.08
C ILE A 537 -5.83 16.22 36.60
N TYR A 538 -5.28 17.44 36.78
CA TYR A 538 -3.93 17.60 37.33
C TYR A 538 -3.78 17.18 38.77
N GLN A 539 -4.81 17.37 39.60
CA GLN A 539 -4.79 16.83 40.98
C GLN A 539 -4.69 15.30 40.97
N LYS A 540 -5.43 14.64 40.06
CA LYS A 540 -5.37 13.18 39.89
C LYS A 540 -4.08 12.73 39.19
N TYR A 541 -3.46 13.58 38.37
CA TYR A 541 -2.26 13.26 37.63
C TYR A 541 -1.12 12.78 38.52
N ASN A 542 -0.95 13.39 39.70
CA ASN A 542 0.03 12.98 40.67
C ASN A 542 -0.16 11.55 41.16
N GLU A 543 -1.41 11.11 41.29
CA GLU A 543 -1.74 9.74 41.68
C GLU A 543 -1.54 8.76 40.52
N MET A 544 -1.94 9.15 39.32
CA MET A 544 -1.81 8.34 38.10
C MET A 544 -0.36 8.09 37.69
N THR A 545 0.55 9.02 37.98
CA THR A 545 1.96 8.96 37.55
C THR A 545 2.92 8.59 38.66
N LYS A 546 2.42 8.10 39.81
CA LYS A 546 3.22 7.79 40.99
C LYS A 546 4.27 6.71 40.72
N ASP A 547 3.95 5.76 39.86
CA ASP A 547 4.77 4.58 39.58
C ASP A 547 5.37 4.59 38.15
N CYS A 548 5.48 5.76 37.50
CA CYS A 548 6.09 5.89 36.19
C CYS A 548 6.89 7.18 36.02
N THR A 549 7.87 7.15 35.13
CA THR A 549 8.55 8.36 34.68
C THR A 549 7.60 9.12 33.75
N SER A 550 7.38 10.42 33.95
CA SER A 550 6.46 11.18 33.13
C SER A 550 7.08 12.43 32.52
N ILE A 551 6.78 12.66 31.23
CA ILE A 551 7.23 13.82 30.47
C ILE A 551 6.00 14.57 29.99
N TYR A 552 5.89 15.82 30.36
CA TYR A 552 4.74 16.66 30.17
C TYR A 552 5.07 17.88 29.31
N ILE A 553 4.44 18.03 28.16
CA ILE A 553 4.50 19.27 27.38
C ILE A 553 3.25 20.09 27.67
N SER A 554 3.44 21.33 28.07
CA SER A 554 2.33 22.26 28.25
C SER A 554 2.64 23.64 27.68
N HIS A 555 1.62 24.19 27.05
CA HIS A 555 1.55 25.61 26.76
C HIS A 555 0.90 26.40 27.91
N ARG A 556 0.29 25.72 28.90
CA ARG A 556 -0.34 26.32 30.08
C ARG A 556 0.57 26.10 31.28
N LEU A 557 1.31 27.17 31.67
CA LEU A 557 2.34 27.07 32.72
C LEU A 557 1.78 26.78 34.11
N ALA A 558 0.49 27.02 34.37
CA ALA A 558 -0.16 26.63 35.61
C ALA A 558 -0.04 25.14 35.92
N SER A 559 -0.01 24.31 34.88
CA SER A 559 0.09 22.84 34.99
C SER A 559 1.50 22.34 35.29
N THR A 560 2.54 23.13 35.03
CA THR A 560 3.93 22.73 35.29
C THR A 560 4.31 22.68 36.75
N ARG A 561 3.48 23.27 37.62
CA ARG A 561 3.69 23.29 39.10
C ARG A 561 3.68 21.90 39.73
N PHE A 562 3.08 20.92 39.06
CA PHE A 562 3.01 19.54 39.55
C PHE A 562 4.22 18.68 39.14
N CYS A 563 5.14 19.24 38.38
CA CYS A 563 6.32 18.52 37.91
C CYS A 563 7.52 18.79 38.86
N ASP A 564 8.38 17.77 38.99
CA ASP A 564 9.57 17.86 39.85
C ASP A 564 10.60 18.82 39.24
N ARG A 565 10.67 18.88 37.92
CA ARG A 565 11.60 19.74 37.18
C ARG A 565 10.96 20.25 35.88
N ILE A 566 11.35 21.44 35.49
CA ILE A 566 10.91 22.14 34.28
C ILE A 566 12.14 22.48 33.46
N ILE A 567 12.09 22.18 32.16
CA ILE A 567 13.04 22.67 31.17
C ILE A 567 12.35 23.65 30.22
N PHE A 568 13.01 24.77 29.93
CA PHE A 568 12.56 25.75 28.98
C PHE A 568 13.37 25.63 27.70
N VAL A 569 12.67 25.30 26.59
CA VAL A 569 13.28 25.12 25.26
C VAL A 569 13.06 26.36 24.42
N ALA A 570 14.13 26.95 23.92
CA ALA A 570 14.11 28.09 23.01
C ALA A 570 15.19 27.92 21.93
N ASN A 571 14.82 28.23 20.68
CA ASN A 571 15.74 28.16 19.53
C ASN A 571 16.48 26.81 19.40
N GLY A 572 15.79 25.72 19.68
CA GLY A 572 16.35 24.37 19.58
C GLY A 572 17.33 24.00 20.72
N LYS A 573 17.38 24.75 21.81
CA LYS A 573 18.26 24.51 22.96
C LYS A 573 17.50 24.56 24.30
N ILE A 574 17.99 23.86 25.31
CA ILE A 574 17.52 24.02 26.68
C ILE A 574 18.21 25.27 27.24
N THR A 575 17.43 26.31 27.51
CA THR A 575 17.97 27.61 27.99
C THR A 575 17.81 27.82 29.49
N GLU A 576 16.79 27.21 30.09
CA GLU A 576 16.55 27.27 31.51
C GLU A 576 16.10 25.92 32.04
N GLU A 577 16.49 25.61 33.27
CA GLU A 577 16.17 24.38 33.98
C GLU A 577 16.03 24.67 35.47
N GLY A 578 15.02 24.09 36.12
CA GLY A 578 14.77 24.26 37.56
C GLY A 578 13.37 23.85 37.99
N THR A 579 12.98 24.16 39.21
CA THR A 579 11.59 24.05 39.69
C THR A 579 10.81 25.31 39.33
N HIS A 580 9.48 25.25 39.45
CA HIS A 580 8.62 26.43 39.24
C HIS A 580 9.09 27.66 40.03
N GLU A 581 9.39 27.47 41.31
CA GLU A 581 9.81 28.54 42.21
C GLU A 581 11.17 29.11 41.81
N THR A 582 12.13 28.24 41.50
CA THR A 582 13.50 28.69 41.14
C THR A 582 13.51 29.43 39.79
N LEU A 583 12.70 29.00 38.84
CA LEU A 583 12.60 29.65 37.52
C LEU A 583 11.88 31.00 37.60
N LEU A 584 10.86 31.15 38.45
CA LEU A 584 10.22 32.42 38.69
C LEU A 584 11.17 33.41 39.39
N ALA A 585 11.92 32.92 40.38
CA ALA A 585 12.90 33.77 41.12
C ALA A 585 14.06 34.23 40.22
N LYS A 586 14.39 33.42 39.18
CA LYS A 586 15.44 33.75 38.21
C LYS A 586 15.05 34.92 37.27
N GLY A 587 13.74 35.19 37.11
CA GLY A 587 13.26 36.28 36.25
C GLY A 587 13.64 36.16 34.78
N GLY A 588 13.75 34.90 34.26
CA GLY A 588 14.11 34.62 32.88
C GLY A 588 12.91 34.43 31.97
N ALA A 589 13.13 33.81 30.79
CA ALA A 589 12.12 33.60 29.78
C ALA A 589 10.91 32.77 30.27
N TYR A 590 11.13 31.84 31.20
CA TYR A 590 10.04 31.11 31.84
C TYR A 590 9.16 32.05 32.70
N ALA A 591 9.76 32.95 33.49
CA ALA A 591 9.05 33.90 34.35
C ALA A 591 8.24 34.91 33.50
N ASP A 592 8.84 35.42 32.42
CA ASP A 592 8.18 36.33 31.46
C ASP A 592 6.95 35.68 30.85
N LEU A 593 7.09 34.43 30.38
CA LEU A 593 5.98 33.67 29.79
C LEU A 593 4.86 33.39 30.79
N PHE A 594 5.24 33.10 32.07
CA PHE A 594 4.29 32.86 33.15
C PHE A 594 3.52 34.15 33.49
N GLU A 595 4.21 35.31 33.56
CA GLU A 595 3.56 36.61 33.82
C GLU A 595 2.52 36.96 32.75
N VAL A 596 2.87 36.81 31.49
CA VAL A 596 1.95 37.04 30.37
C VAL A 596 0.71 36.15 30.48
N GLN A 597 0.88 34.85 30.78
CA GLN A 597 -0.26 33.94 30.91
C GLN A 597 -1.12 34.25 32.14
N SER A 598 -0.48 34.57 33.28
CA SER A 598 -1.20 34.88 34.53
C SER A 598 -2.05 36.14 34.44
N LYS A 599 -1.62 37.14 33.64
CA LYS A 599 -2.44 38.35 33.38
C LYS A 599 -3.74 38.01 32.66
N TYR A 600 -3.67 37.19 31.61
CA TYR A 600 -4.85 36.73 30.87
C TYR A 600 -5.87 36.04 31.78
N TYR A 601 -5.43 35.14 32.66
CA TYR A 601 -6.32 34.41 33.57
C TYR A 601 -6.94 35.33 34.64
N ARG A 602 -6.24 36.35 35.11
CA ARG A 602 -6.79 37.33 36.05
C ARG A 602 -7.81 38.25 35.39
N GLU A 603 -7.59 38.67 34.16
CA GLU A 603 -8.53 39.51 33.40
C GLU A 603 -9.79 38.75 33.02
N GLU A 604 -9.72 37.43 32.68
CA GLU A 604 -10.89 36.60 32.45
C GLU A 604 -11.68 36.34 33.74
N ALA A 605 -11.04 36.07 34.83
CA ALA A 605 -11.70 35.92 36.15
C ALA A 605 -12.43 37.18 36.58
N ALA A 606 -11.85 38.35 36.40
CA ALA A 606 -12.48 39.65 36.71
C ALA A 606 -13.67 39.98 35.80
N LYS A 607 -13.66 39.50 34.54
CA LYS A 607 -14.78 39.65 33.60
C LYS A 607 -15.96 38.67 33.81
N SER A 608 -15.70 37.56 34.50
CA SER A 608 -16.74 36.56 34.84
C SER A 608 -17.48 36.91 36.15
N GLU A 609 -16.97 37.84 36.95
CA GLU A 609 -17.60 38.35 38.19
C GLU A 609 -18.43 39.64 37.96
N THR A 610 -18.40 40.18 36.75
CA THR A 610 -19.25 41.32 36.32
C THR A 610 -20.31 40.83 35.35
#